data_27ce905e7d4645b2adb793c2bb0f1107
#
_entry.id   27ce905e7d4645b2adb793c2bb0f1107
#
_cell.length_a   1.000
_cell.length_b   1.000
_cell.length_c   1.000
_cell.angle_alpha   90.00
_cell.angle_beta   90.00
_cell.angle_gamma   90.00
#
_symmetry.space_group_name_H-M   'P 1'
#
loop_
_entity.id
_entity.type
_entity.pdbx_description
1 polymer ?
#
loop_
_entity_poly.entity_id
_entity_poly.type
_entity_poly.pdbx_seq_one_letter_code
_entity_poly.pdbx_strand_id
1 'polypeptide(L)'
;ALQTVALSATVGNAGEIAEWLDAELVHSEWRPIDLRTGVHYGSALHFDDGSQEEFAVEAGENPTTALVSDALSDGGSSLVFVNSRRNAEAAARRLGGAVDPHLTGEERANLADLAEEVRGVSDSETSDDLADAIENGAAFHHAGLAREHRTLVEDAFRDRLIKAISATPTLAAGVNTPSRRVIVRDWQRYDGDAGGMKPLATLEVHQMMGRAGRPGLDPYGEALLLANNHDELDELFERYVWADPEPVRSKLATEPALRTHILATIASGFANSREGLLEFLERTLYATQSTDPGRLESVTDRMCDYLERNGFLEIDGEDIEATGIGHTVSRLYLDPMSAAEMVDGLRGADDASALGLYHLVARTPDMWELYLRSGDREKYTEIAYEREAEFLGEMPTEFEAERFEDWLSALKTASLLEDWASEVEEDRITERYSIGPGDLRGKVETAQWLLNAAERLAVELDLGPDVVASISAARQRVEHGVGEELLGLTGVGNVGRKRARWLFEAGIETREDLRTAEKSVVLGALRGRERTTETILRNAGHPNPSIEGEGVEADESAAVGVEPDRGDGQAGLGDF
;
A
#
# COMPACT_ATOMS: atom_id res chain seq x y z
N ALA A 1 -20.44 -0.49 32.69
CA ALA A 1 -19.22 -1.26 32.45
C ALA A 1 -19.26 -1.73 30.99
N LEU A 2 -18.16 -1.56 30.26
CA LEU A 2 -17.98 -2.13 28.92
C LEU A 2 -17.39 -3.54 29.08
N GLN A 3 -17.92 -4.50 28.33
CA GLN A 3 -17.32 -5.82 28.22
C GLN A 3 -16.31 -5.78 27.07
N THR A 4 -15.06 -6.12 27.35
CA THR A 4 -14.00 -6.23 26.35
C THR A 4 -13.87 -7.67 25.88
N VAL A 5 -13.85 -7.90 24.58
CA VAL A 5 -13.59 -9.19 23.95
C VAL A 5 -12.42 -9.02 22.99
N ALA A 6 -11.35 -9.78 23.22
CA ALA A 6 -10.19 -9.83 22.33
C ALA A 6 -10.20 -11.16 21.57
N LEU A 7 -10.05 -11.10 20.24
CA LEU A 7 -10.03 -12.26 19.37
C LEU A 7 -8.68 -12.34 18.65
N SER A 8 -8.04 -13.50 18.68
CA SER A 8 -6.79 -13.76 17.95
C SER A 8 -6.81 -15.17 17.36
N ALA A 9 -6.18 -15.36 16.21
CA ALA A 9 -6.08 -16.68 15.57
C ALA A 9 -4.93 -17.51 16.18
N THR A 10 -3.73 -16.94 16.23
CA THR A 10 -2.50 -17.63 16.65
C THR A 10 -1.61 -16.66 17.40
N VAL A 11 -1.32 -16.92 18.67
CA VAL A 11 -0.38 -16.14 19.48
C VAL A 11 0.32 -17.07 20.48
N GLY A 12 1.64 -16.90 20.65
CA GLY A 12 2.43 -17.73 21.55
C GLY A 12 2.25 -17.43 23.03
N ASN A 13 1.68 -16.28 23.39
CA ASN A 13 1.52 -15.82 24.78
C ASN A 13 0.09 -15.40 25.13
N ALA A 14 -0.90 -16.14 24.66
CA ALA A 14 -2.32 -15.83 24.92
C ALA A 14 -2.65 -15.69 26.40
N GLY A 15 -2.03 -16.50 27.28
CA GLY A 15 -2.20 -16.42 28.73
C GLY A 15 -1.72 -15.09 29.32
N GLU A 16 -0.56 -14.59 28.92
CA GLU A 16 -0.02 -13.30 29.33
C GLU A 16 -0.95 -12.14 28.93
N ILE A 17 -1.50 -12.22 27.70
CA ILE A 17 -2.43 -11.20 27.21
C ILE A 17 -3.75 -11.23 27.98
N ALA A 18 -4.27 -12.42 28.29
CA ALA A 18 -5.49 -12.57 29.09
C ALA A 18 -5.30 -12.03 30.52
N GLU A 19 -4.16 -12.33 31.17
CA GLU A 19 -3.80 -11.79 32.47
C GLU A 19 -3.69 -10.26 32.45
N TRP A 20 -3.01 -9.69 31.44
CA TRP A 20 -2.91 -8.24 31.26
C TRP A 20 -4.28 -7.56 31.06
N LEU A 21 -5.20 -8.19 30.34
CA LEU A 21 -6.55 -7.66 30.09
C LEU A 21 -7.52 -7.92 31.26
N ASP A 22 -7.12 -8.62 32.31
CA ASP A 22 -8.00 -9.16 33.38
C ASP A 22 -9.20 -9.90 32.75
N ALA A 23 -8.91 -10.77 31.80
CA ALA A 23 -9.90 -11.49 31.00
C ALA A 23 -9.76 -13.00 31.14
N GLU A 24 -10.86 -13.73 30.99
CA GLU A 24 -10.85 -15.18 30.91
C GLU A 24 -10.32 -15.63 29.54
N LEU A 25 -9.30 -16.51 29.57
CA LEU A 25 -8.77 -17.11 28.33
C LEU A 25 -9.66 -18.26 27.88
N VAL A 26 -10.24 -18.12 26.69
CA VAL A 26 -10.89 -19.23 25.97
C VAL A 26 -9.95 -19.66 24.84
N HIS A 27 -9.27 -20.78 25.02
CA HIS A 27 -8.38 -21.36 24.02
C HIS A 27 -9.07 -22.56 23.34
N SER A 28 -9.04 -22.60 22.01
CA SER A 28 -9.61 -23.69 21.22
C SER A 28 -8.70 -24.03 20.05
N GLU A 29 -8.35 -25.30 19.93
CA GLU A 29 -7.62 -25.85 18.78
C GLU A 29 -8.58 -26.35 17.67
N TRP A 30 -9.89 -26.16 17.88
CA TRP A 30 -10.88 -26.58 16.90
C TRP A 30 -10.70 -25.85 15.57
N ARG A 31 -10.69 -26.63 14.51
CA ARG A 31 -10.71 -26.12 13.13
C ARG A 31 -11.95 -26.65 12.40
N PRO A 32 -12.55 -25.84 11.51
CA PRO A 32 -13.71 -26.28 10.73
C PRO A 32 -13.35 -27.36 9.68
N ILE A 33 -12.06 -27.54 9.42
CA ILE A 33 -11.51 -28.50 8.45
C ILE A 33 -10.12 -28.92 8.92
N ASP A 34 -9.77 -30.20 8.76
CA ASP A 34 -8.45 -30.71 9.08
C ASP A 34 -7.38 -30.05 8.19
N LEU A 35 -6.25 -29.74 8.79
CA LEU A 35 -5.07 -29.18 8.11
C LEU A 35 -3.92 -30.19 8.18
N ARG A 36 -3.38 -30.53 7.03
CA ARG A 36 -2.14 -31.30 6.89
C ARG A 36 -1.01 -30.32 6.56
N THR A 37 0.00 -30.27 7.40
CA THR A 37 1.17 -29.42 7.20
C THR A 37 2.38 -30.27 6.84
N GLY A 38 3.19 -29.79 5.91
CA GLY A 38 4.35 -30.56 5.48
C GLY A 38 5.33 -29.80 4.61
N VAL A 39 6.34 -30.51 4.16
CA VAL A 39 7.43 -29.98 3.32
C VAL A 39 7.61 -30.89 2.10
N HIS A 40 7.64 -30.29 0.93
CA HIS A 40 8.04 -30.99 -0.30
C HIS A 40 9.57 -30.97 -0.42
N TYR A 41 10.15 -32.15 -0.56
CA TYR A 41 11.57 -32.32 -0.85
C TYR A 41 11.81 -33.54 -1.75
N GLY A 42 12.56 -33.34 -2.81
CA GLY A 42 12.88 -34.39 -3.78
C GLY A 42 11.63 -34.93 -4.50
N SER A 43 11.30 -36.19 -4.29
CA SER A 43 10.12 -36.87 -4.87
C SER A 43 9.06 -37.21 -3.81
N ALA A 44 9.01 -36.50 -2.69
CA ALA A 44 8.09 -36.82 -1.61
C ALA A 44 7.55 -35.58 -0.90
N LEU A 45 6.35 -35.69 -0.36
CA LEU A 45 5.76 -34.83 0.65
C LEU A 45 5.99 -35.45 2.01
N HIS A 46 6.57 -34.70 2.92
CA HIS A 46 6.83 -35.09 4.30
C HIS A 46 5.87 -34.32 5.19
N PHE A 47 5.08 -35.00 6.03
CA PHE A 47 4.06 -34.37 6.86
C PHE A 47 4.44 -34.33 8.34
N ASP A 48 3.75 -33.49 9.09
CA ASP A 48 3.95 -33.23 10.52
C ASP A 48 3.74 -34.46 11.41
N ASP A 49 2.91 -35.39 10.97
CA ASP A 49 2.66 -36.69 11.64
C ASP A 49 3.75 -37.74 11.36
N GLY A 50 4.78 -37.39 10.59
CA GLY A 50 5.84 -38.29 10.16
C GLY A 50 5.51 -39.14 8.95
N SER A 51 4.31 -39.02 8.39
CA SER A 51 3.94 -39.70 7.15
C SER A 51 4.66 -39.11 5.93
N GLN A 52 4.83 -39.94 4.90
CA GLN A 52 5.42 -39.52 3.64
C GLN A 52 4.54 -40.01 2.50
N GLU A 53 4.34 -39.14 1.51
CA GLU A 53 3.63 -39.48 0.27
C GLU A 53 4.56 -39.26 -0.91
N GLU A 54 4.58 -40.22 -1.83
CA GLU A 54 5.35 -40.08 -3.06
C GLU A 54 4.73 -39.00 -3.94
N PHE A 55 5.54 -38.02 -4.30
CA PHE A 55 5.15 -36.90 -5.18
C PHE A 55 6.29 -36.63 -6.16
N ALA A 56 6.30 -37.33 -7.27
CA ALA A 56 7.34 -37.18 -8.28
C ALA A 56 7.00 -35.99 -9.20
N VAL A 57 7.92 -35.04 -9.28
CA VAL A 57 7.88 -33.92 -10.23
C VAL A 57 8.56 -34.38 -11.52
N GLU A 58 7.93 -34.19 -12.68
CA GLU A 58 8.51 -34.57 -13.97
C GLU A 58 9.82 -33.82 -14.25
N ALA A 59 10.71 -34.45 -15.02
CA ALA A 59 12.01 -33.86 -15.32
C ALA A 59 11.85 -32.53 -16.10
N GLY A 60 12.24 -31.43 -15.49
CA GLY A 60 12.14 -30.08 -16.05
C GLY A 60 10.87 -29.31 -15.65
N GLU A 61 9.95 -29.96 -14.93
CA GLU A 61 8.79 -29.29 -14.35
C GLU A 61 9.16 -28.54 -13.06
N ASN A 62 8.45 -27.43 -12.80
CA ASN A 62 8.62 -26.68 -11.56
C ASN A 62 7.77 -27.31 -10.44
N PRO A 63 8.34 -27.62 -9.26
CA PRO A 63 7.61 -28.25 -8.16
C PRO A 63 6.35 -27.50 -7.74
N THR A 64 6.37 -26.17 -7.74
CA THR A 64 5.19 -25.34 -7.44
C THR A 64 4.06 -25.59 -8.44
N THR A 65 4.41 -25.65 -9.74
CA THR A 65 3.44 -25.90 -10.82
C THR A 65 2.84 -27.29 -10.70
N ALA A 66 3.66 -28.31 -10.44
CA ALA A 66 3.21 -29.70 -10.24
C ALA A 66 2.23 -29.80 -9.05
N LEU A 67 2.56 -29.18 -7.92
CA LEU A 67 1.69 -29.14 -6.73
C LEU A 67 0.36 -28.43 -6.98
N VAL A 68 0.37 -27.35 -7.75
CA VAL A 68 -0.86 -26.65 -8.15
C VAL A 68 -1.71 -27.52 -9.07
N SER A 69 -1.11 -28.13 -10.11
CA SER A 69 -1.80 -29.02 -11.06
C SER A 69 -2.45 -30.22 -10.34
N ASP A 70 -1.75 -30.82 -9.38
CA ASP A 70 -2.26 -31.90 -8.55
C ASP A 70 -3.51 -31.47 -7.74
N ALA A 71 -3.45 -30.34 -7.06
CA ALA A 71 -4.59 -29.82 -6.33
C ALA A 71 -5.80 -29.51 -7.24
N LEU A 72 -5.55 -29.02 -8.46
CA LEU A 72 -6.60 -28.75 -9.45
C LEU A 72 -7.25 -30.03 -9.99
N SER A 73 -6.48 -31.10 -10.13
CA SER A 73 -6.98 -32.42 -10.58
C SER A 73 -8.02 -32.99 -9.62
N ASP A 74 -7.92 -32.63 -8.33
CA ASP A 74 -8.90 -32.94 -7.27
C ASP A 74 -10.03 -31.88 -7.14
N GLY A 75 -10.13 -30.92 -8.07
CA GLY A 75 -11.12 -29.84 -8.04
C GLY A 75 -10.82 -28.75 -6.99
N GLY A 76 -9.60 -28.72 -6.49
CA GLY A 76 -9.11 -27.74 -5.53
C GLY A 76 -8.77 -26.37 -6.15
N SER A 77 -8.24 -25.48 -5.33
CA SER A 77 -7.60 -24.22 -5.71
C SER A 77 -6.32 -24.05 -4.90
N SER A 78 -5.43 -23.19 -5.35
CA SER A 78 -4.13 -23.04 -4.69
C SER A 78 -3.75 -21.57 -4.45
N LEU A 79 -3.14 -21.33 -3.28
CA LEU A 79 -2.42 -20.09 -2.99
C LEU A 79 -0.92 -20.38 -2.94
N VAL A 80 -0.12 -19.59 -3.65
CA VAL A 80 1.34 -19.72 -3.69
C VAL A 80 1.97 -18.45 -3.13
N PHE A 81 2.64 -18.55 -1.98
CA PHE A 81 3.31 -17.43 -1.37
C PHE A 81 4.77 -17.32 -1.82
N VAL A 82 5.15 -16.11 -2.21
CA VAL A 82 6.48 -15.78 -2.73
C VAL A 82 7.01 -14.51 -2.07
N ASN A 83 8.32 -14.29 -2.13
CA ASN A 83 9.00 -13.25 -1.35
C ASN A 83 9.03 -11.85 -2.00
N SER A 84 8.59 -11.69 -3.24
CA SER A 84 8.62 -10.40 -3.94
C SER A 84 7.48 -10.26 -4.94
N ARG A 85 7.12 -9.01 -5.27
CA ARG A 85 6.10 -8.66 -6.26
C ARG A 85 6.43 -9.27 -7.62
N ARG A 86 7.64 -9.06 -8.11
CA ARG A 86 8.14 -9.62 -9.37
C ARG A 86 8.05 -11.15 -9.40
N ASN A 87 8.31 -11.81 -8.28
CA ASN A 87 8.15 -13.25 -8.17
C ASN A 87 6.68 -13.67 -8.19
N ALA A 88 5.76 -12.85 -7.64
CA ALA A 88 4.32 -13.10 -7.69
C ALA A 88 3.79 -13.05 -9.13
N GLU A 89 4.13 -11.99 -9.86
CA GLU A 89 3.76 -11.80 -11.28
C GLU A 89 4.32 -12.94 -12.17
N ALA A 90 5.63 -13.22 -12.04
CA ALA A 90 6.29 -14.27 -12.80
C ALA A 90 5.75 -15.68 -12.45
N ALA A 91 5.34 -15.94 -11.22
CA ALA A 91 4.73 -17.19 -10.83
C ALA A 91 3.31 -17.32 -11.40
N ALA A 92 2.48 -16.26 -11.32
CA ALA A 92 1.12 -16.26 -11.87
C ALA A 92 1.11 -16.61 -13.37
N ARG A 93 2.00 -16.00 -14.16
CA ARG A 93 2.15 -16.33 -15.60
C ARG A 93 2.47 -17.82 -15.83
N ARG A 94 3.34 -18.42 -15.00
CA ARG A 94 3.65 -19.86 -15.10
C ARG A 94 2.47 -20.73 -14.66
N LEU A 95 1.77 -20.33 -13.59
CA LEU A 95 0.61 -21.05 -13.07
C LEU A 95 -0.55 -21.07 -14.05
N GLY A 96 -0.73 -20.00 -14.87
CA GLY A 96 -1.72 -19.98 -15.93
C GLY A 96 -1.60 -21.19 -16.86
N GLY A 97 -0.39 -21.59 -17.23
CA GLY A 97 -0.17 -22.78 -18.04
C GLY A 97 -0.59 -24.12 -17.39
N ALA A 98 -0.52 -24.19 -16.05
CA ALA A 98 -1.01 -25.35 -15.31
C ALA A 98 -2.54 -25.34 -15.10
N VAL A 99 -3.12 -24.13 -14.97
CA VAL A 99 -4.56 -23.93 -14.75
C VAL A 99 -5.37 -24.11 -16.03
N ASP A 100 -4.90 -23.58 -17.15
CA ASP A 100 -5.61 -23.54 -18.43
C ASP A 100 -6.22 -24.89 -18.87
N PRO A 101 -5.52 -26.03 -18.76
CA PRO A 101 -6.11 -27.34 -19.13
C PRO A 101 -7.31 -27.76 -18.28
N HIS A 102 -7.49 -27.18 -17.08
CA HIS A 102 -8.58 -27.50 -16.16
C HIS A 102 -9.79 -26.57 -16.31
N LEU A 103 -9.74 -25.56 -17.21
CA LEU A 103 -10.83 -24.60 -17.42
C LEU A 103 -11.88 -25.14 -18.39
N THR A 104 -13.14 -24.95 -18.04
CA THR A 104 -14.27 -25.17 -18.93
C THR A 104 -14.45 -24.02 -19.92
N GLY A 105 -15.23 -24.21 -20.98
CA GLY A 105 -15.53 -23.13 -21.94
C GLY A 105 -16.29 -21.96 -21.32
N GLU A 106 -17.17 -22.22 -20.34
CA GLU A 106 -17.91 -21.19 -19.62
C GLU A 106 -16.97 -20.36 -18.69
N GLU A 107 -16.08 -21.05 -17.97
CA GLU A 107 -15.09 -20.37 -17.12
C GLU A 107 -14.15 -19.48 -17.95
N ARG A 108 -13.73 -19.92 -19.14
CA ARG A 108 -12.90 -19.08 -20.03
C ARG A 108 -13.63 -17.81 -20.49
N ALA A 109 -14.93 -17.89 -20.78
CA ALA A 109 -15.71 -16.72 -21.14
C ALA A 109 -15.82 -15.72 -19.97
N ASN A 110 -16.13 -16.24 -18.77
CA ASN A 110 -16.22 -15.41 -17.58
C ASN A 110 -14.85 -14.79 -17.17
N LEU A 111 -13.75 -15.52 -17.38
CA LEU A 111 -12.39 -15.00 -17.14
C LEU A 111 -12.01 -13.91 -18.14
N ALA A 112 -12.44 -14.03 -19.41
CA ALA A 112 -12.23 -12.98 -20.39
C ALA A 112 -12.99 -11.68 -20.02
N ASP A 113 -14.24 -11.80 -19.57
CA ASP A 113 -15.02 -10.65 -19.10
C ASP A 113 -14.37 -9.99 -17.87
N LEU A 114 -13.88 -10.79 -16.92
CA LEU A 114 -13.14 -10.29 -15.75
C LEU A 114 -11.82 -9.60 -16.16
N ALA A 115 -11.10 -10.15 -17.12
CA ALA A 115 -9.86 -9.56 -17.63
C ALA A 115 -10.10 -8.17 -18.25
N GLU A 116 -11.20 -8.00 -19.00
CA GLU A 116 -11.62 -6.69 -19.52
C GLU A 116 -11.97 -5.71 -18.39
N GLU A 117 -12.61 -6.17 -17.33
CA GLU A 117 -12.90 -5.32 -16.15
C GLU A 117 -11.60 -4.88 -15.47
N VAL A 118 -10.64 -5.78 -15.31
CA VAL A 118 -9.30 -5.50 -14.73
C VAL A 118 -8.53 -4.48 -15.57
N ARG A 119 -8.52 -4.62 -16.92
CA ARG A 119 -7.93 -3.62 -17.82
C ARG A 119 -8.62 -2.26 -17.71
N GLY A 120 -9.90 -2.24 -17.39
CA GLY A 120 -10.68 -1.01 -17.19
C GLY A 120 -10.35 -0.23 -15.92
N VAL A 121 -9.65 -0.82 -14.94
CA VAL A 121 -9.30 -0.17 -13.67
C VAL A 121 -8.19 0.87 -13.85
N SER A 122 -7.15 0.54 -14.60
CA SER A 122 -6.09 1.50 -14.93
C SER A 122 -5.42 1.14 -16.28
N ASP A 123 -4.90 2.16 -16.95
CA ASP A 123 -4.16 2.00 -18.21
C ASP A 123 -2.67 1.67 -17.90
N SER A 124 -2.38 0.64 -17.11
CA SER A 124 -1.03 0.29 -16.68
C SER A 124 -0.60 -1.08 -17.18
N GLU A 125 0.70 -1.27 -17.45
CA GLU A 125 1.27 -2.57 -17.81
C GLU A 125 0.93 -3.63 -16.74
N THR A 126 0.88 -3.23 -15.47
CA THR A 126 0.47 -4.12 -14.37
C THR A 126 -0.98 -4.61 -14.52
N SER A 127 -1.90 -3.76 -15.01
CA SER A 127 -3.30 -4.15 -15.31
C SER A 127 -3.35 -5.16 -16.44
N ASP A 128 -2.58 -4.93 -17.50
CA ASP A 128 -2.51 -5.84 -18.66
C ASP A 128 -1.91 -7.18 -18.26
N ASP A 129 -0.79 -7.18 -17.53
CA ASP A 129 -0.16 -8.41 -17.01
C ASP A 129 -1.09 -9.21 -16.10
N LEU A 130 -1.89 -8.53 -15.25
CA LEU A 130 -2.87 -9.17 -14.37
C LEU A 130 -4.02 -9.76 -15.18
N ALA A 131 -4.55 -9.02 -16.15
CA ALA A 131 -5.61 -9.47 -17.03
C ALA A 131 -5.18 -10.69 -17.85
N ASP A 132 -3.97 -10.68 -18.41
CA ASP A 132 -3.40 -11.82 -19.16
C ASP A 132 -3.25 -13.08 -18.29
N ALA A 133 -2.87 -12.92 -17.01
CA ALA A 133 -2.83 -14.04 -16.08
C ALA A 133 -4.24 -14.59 -15.78
N ILE A 134 -5.22 -13.69 -15.61
CA ILE A 134 -6.62 -14.02 -15.31
C ILE A 134 -7.28 -14.79 -16.46
N GLU A 135 -7.03 -14.42 -17.71
CA GLU A 135 -7.53 -15.15 -18.88
C GLU A 135 -7.17 -16.65 -18.85
N ASN A 136 -6.05 -16.97 -18.22
CA ASN A 136 -5.57 -18.35 -18.02
C ASN A 136 -5.94 -18.95 -16.64
N GLY A 137 -6.85 -18.31 -15.89
CA GLY A 137 -7.37 -18.79 -14.62
C GLY A 137 -6.43 -18.64 -13.43
N ALA A 138 -5.32 -17.92 -13.57
CA ALA A 138 -4.39 -17.58 -12.51
C ALA A 138 -4.35 -16.07 -12.26
N ALA A 139 -3.89 -15.66 -11.07
CA ALA A 139 -3.69 -14.25 -10.77
C ALA A 139 -2.47 -14.04 -9.87
N PHE A 140 -1.99 -12.81 -9.80
CA PHE A 140 -1.06 -12.39 -8.76
C PHE A 140 -1.72 -11.39 -7.81
N HIS A 141 -1.21 -11.34 -6.56
CA HIS A 141 -1.72 -10.46 -5.54
C HIS A 141 -0.59 -9.92 -4.65
N HIS A 142 -0.45 -8.61 -4.59
CA HIS A 142 0.53 -7.93 -3.74
C HIS A 142 0.11 -6.48 -3.47
N ALA A 143 0.74 -5.84 -2.49
CA ALA A 143 0.42 -4.46 -2.08
C ALA A 143 0.63 -3.41 -3.18
N GLY A 144 1.42 -3.71 -4.23
CA GLY A 144 1.61 -2.82 -5.38
C GLY A 144 0.44 -2.76 -6.36
N LEU A 145 -0.57 -3.62 -6.20
CA LEU A 145 -1.81 -3.55 -6.99
C LEU A 145 -2.74 -2.46 -6.47
N ALA A 146 -3.50 -1.84 -7.36
CA ALA A 146 -4.60 -0.98 -6.98
C ALA A 146 -5.62 -1.75 -6.12
N ARG A 147 -6.33 -1.04 -5.25
CA ARG A 147 -7.32 -1.66 -4.35
C ARG A 147 -8.40 -2.39 -5.14
N GLU A 148 -8.87 -1.79 -6.22
CA GLU A 148 -9.89 -2.34 -7.11
C GLU A 148 -9.42 -3.66 -7.73
N HIS A 149 -8.18 -3.74 -8.23
CA HIS A 149 -7.59 -4.98 -8.74
C HIS A 149 -7.58 -6.07 -7.68
N ARG A 150 -7.14 -5.74 -6.45
CA ARG A 150 -7.11 -6.70 -5.34
C ARG A 150 -8.49 -7.24 -5.04
N THR A 151 -9.50 -6.38 -4.98
CA THR A 151 -10.89 -6.78 -4.73
C THR A 151 -11.42 -7.72 -5.82
N LEU A 152 -11.20 -7.39 -7.10
CA LEU A 152 -11.61 -8.24 -8.23
C LEU A 152 -10.98 -9.63 -8.17
N VAL A 153 -9.68 -9.71 -7.90
CA VAL A 153 -8.97 -10.99 -7.75
C VAL A 153 -9.50 -11.80 -6.56
N GLU A 154 -9.72 -11.16 -5.42
CA GLU A 154 -10.20 -11.80 -4.19
C GLU A 154 -11.61 -12.35 -4.36
N ASP A 155 -12.51 -11.59 -4.98
CA ASP A 155 -13.88 -12.01 -5.24
C ASP A 155 -13.93 -13.16 -6.25
N ALA A 156 -13.23 -13.03 -7.37
CA ALA A 156 -13.16 -14.08 -8.38
C ALA A 156 -12.53 -15.38 -7.88
N PHE A 157 -11.55 -15.30 -6.96
CA PHE A 157 -10.99 -16.48 -6.31
C PHE A 157 -11.98 -17.13 -5.34
N ARG A 158 -12.71 -16.34 -4.58
CA ARG A 158 -13.78 -16.81 -3.67
C ARG A 158 -14.89 -17.50 -4.45
N ASP A 159 -15.26 -16.95 -5.60
CA ASP A 159 -16.25 -17.53 -6.53
C ASP A 159 -15.69 -18.70 -7.35
N ARG A 160 -14.44 -19.06 -7.13
CA ARG A 160 -13.75 -20.19 -7.80
C ARG A 160 -13.59 -20.01 -9.31
N LEU A 161 -13.66 -18.80 -9.80
CA LEU A 161 -13.36 -18.49 -11.19
C LEU A 161 -11.85 -18.51 -11.42
N ILE A 162 -11.07 -17.78 -10.59
CA ILE A 162 -9.61 -17.90 -10.51
C ILE A 162 -9.28 -19.15 -9.68
N LYS A 163 -8.39 -20.00 -10.19
CA LYS A 163 -8.03 -21.31 -9.58
C LYS A 163 -6.72 -21.24 -8.79
N ALA A 164 -5.81 -20.37 -9.17
CA ALA A 164 -4.51 -20.22 -8.51
C ALA A 164 -4.14 -18.73 -8.35
N ILE A 165 -3.69 -18.35 -7.15
CA ILE A 165 -3.13 -17.03 -6.89
C ILE A 165 -1.68 -17.19 -6.44
N SER A 166 -0.77 -16.41 -7.04
CA SER A 166 0.56 -16.18 -6.52
C SER A 166 0.59 -14.85 -5.76
N ALA A 167 0.99 -14.87 -4.48
CA ALA A 167 0.89 -13.70 -3.62
C ALA A 167 2.14 -13.45 -2.79
N THR A 168 2.35 -12.19 -2.42
CA THR A 168 3.27 -11.86 -1.33
C THR A 168 2.59 -12.10 0.04
N PRO A 169 3.35 -12.20 1.15
CA PRO A 169 2.80 -12.47 2.48
C PRO A 169 1.65 -11.57 2.92
N THR A 170 1.53 -10.39 2.34
CA THR A 170 0.45 -9.41 2.64
C THR A 170 -0.97 -9.97 2.42
N LEU A 171 -1.15 -10.97 1.55
CA LEU A 171 -2.44 -11.65 1.37
C LEU A 171 -2.81 -12.55 2.55
N ALA A 172 -1.84 -13.03 3.33
CA ALA A 172 -2.11 -13.90 4.47
C ALA A 172 -2.88 -13.19 5.59
N ALA A 173 -2.72 -11.88 5.73
CA ALA A 173 -3.38 -11.06 6.75
C ALA A 173 -4.60 -10.32 6.18
N GLY A 174 -5.74 -10.42 6.85
CA GLY A 174 -6.91 -9.56 6.60
C GLY A 174 -7.84 -9.93 5.44
N VAL A 175 -7.52 -10.93 4.63
CA VAL A 175 -8.36 -11.34 3.47
C VAL A 175 -8.88 -12.76 3.66
N ASN A 176 -10.17 -12.97 3.38
CA ASN A 176 -10.77 -14.31 3.45
C ASN A 176 -10.72 -15.00 2.09
N THR A 177 -9.57 -15.58 1.75
CA THR A 177 -9.33 -16.33 0.52
C THR A 177 -8.84 -17.74 0.83
N PRO A 178 -9.68 -18.64 1.38
CA PRO A 178 -9.25 -20.01 1.66
C PRO A 178 -9.06 -20.79 0.36
N SER A 179 -8.06 -21.65 0.34
CA SER A 179 -7.74 -22.53 -0.79
C SER A 179 -7.60 -23.98 -0.33
N ARG A 180 -7.77 -24.94 -1.24
CA ARG A 180 -7.52 -26.36 -0.94
C ARG A 180 -6.06 -26.58 -0.52
N ARG A 181 -5.12 -25.97 -1.24
CA ARG A 181 -3.69 -26.09 -0.99
C ARG A 181 -3.02 -24.72 -0.91
N VAL A 182 -2.19 -24.55 0.12
CA VAL A 182 -1.28 -23.43 0.28
C VAL A 182 0.14 -23.91 0.07
N ILE A 183 0.91 -23.16 -0.72
CA ILE A 183 2.32 -23.45 -1.00
C ILE A 183 3.14 -22.25 -0.58
N VAL A 184 3.96 -22.38 0.45
CA VAL A 184 4.95 -21.39 0.83
C VAL A 184 6.23 -21.69 0.07
N ARG A 185 6.36 -21.09 -1.14
CA ARG A 185 7.51 -21.34 -2.02
C ARG A 185 8.77 -20.67 -1.48
N ASP A 186 8.65 -19.40 -1.08
CA ASP A 186 9.77 -18.62 -0.61
C ASP A 186 9.56 -18.29 0.88
N TRP A 187 10.28 -18.98 1.75
CA TRP A 187 10.21 -18.82 3.20
C TRP A 187 11.22 -17.80 3.76
N GLN A 188 11.98 -17.15 2.87
CA GLN A 188 12.92 -16.07 3.17
C GLN A 188 12.63 -14.86 2.30
N ARG A 189 12.87 -13.66 2.86
CA ARG A 189 12.81 -12.40 2.12
C ARG A 189 14.11 -11.61 2.31
N TYR A 190 14.40 -10.74 1.35
CA TYR A 190 15.53 -9.83 1.47
C TYR A 190 15.22 -8.76 2.53
N ASP A 191 16.15 -8.61 3.48
CA ASP A 191 16.11 -7.59 4.52
C ASP A 191 17.26 -6.60 4.24
N GLY A 192 16.90 -5.35 3.89
CA GLY A 192 17.88 -4.32 3.55
C GLY A 192 18.78 -3.94 4.71
N ASP A 193 18.24 -3.93 5.93
CA ASP A 193 18.97 -3.57 7.14
C ASP A 193 19.98 -4.68 7.54
N ALA A 194 19.59 -5.93 7.34
CA ALA A 194 20.46 -7.08 7.57
C ALA A 194 21.42 -7.36 6.38
N GLY A 195 21.19 -6.73 5.23
CA GLY A 195 22.00 -6.90 4.01
C GLY A 195 21.92 -8.30 3.38
N GLY A 196 20.83 -9.06 3.62
CA GLY A 196 20.73 -10.44 3.15
C GLY A 196 19.33 -11.04 3.22
N MET A 197 19.23 -12.35 2.86
CA MET A 197 18.00 -13.12 3.00
C MET A 197 17.76 -13.46 4.48
N LYS A 198 16.55 -13.20 4.95
CA LYS A 198 16.12 -13.47 6.33
C LYS A 198 14.87 -14.36 6.31
N PRO A 199 14.82 -15.40 7.16
CA PRO A 199 13.61 -16.20 7.32
C PRO A 199 12.40 -15.34 7.71
N LEU A 200 11.23 -15.69 7.17
CA LEU A 200 9.96 -15.10 7.61
C LEU A 200 9.68 -15.46 9.07
N ALA A 201 8.91 -14.63 9.77
CA ALA A 201 8.46 -14.95 11.12
C ALA A 201 7.56 -16.19 11.10
N THR A 202 7.63 -17.02 12.14
CA THR A 202 6.80 -18.24 12.27
C THR A 202 5.32 -17.90 12.23
N LEU A 203 4.92 -16.83 12.91
CA LEU A 203 3.54 -16.33 12.88
C LEU A 203 3.09 -15.99 11.45
N GLU A 204 3.94 -15.35 10.65
CA GLU A 204 3.63 -14.97 9.27
C GLU A 204 3.38 -16.22 8.40
N VAL A 205 4.24 -17.23 8.53
CA VAL A 205 4.09 -18.51 7.81
C VAL A 205 2.85 -19.27 8.30
N HIS A 206 2.58 -19.29 9.61
CA HIS A 206 1.36 -19.92 10.15
C HIS A 206 0.08 -19.23 9.67
N GLN A 207 0.08 -17.91 9.49
CA GLN A 207 -1.05 -17.18 8.88
C GLN A 207 -1.25 -17.57 7.43
N MET A 208 -0.17 -17.79 6.66
CA MET A 208 -0.25 -18.31 5.29
C MET A 208 -0.81 -19.73 5.28
N MET A 209 -0.24 -20.64 6.09
CA MET A 209 -0.67 -22.03 6.21
C MET A 209 -2.13 -22.13 6.66
N GLY A 210 -2.56 -21.20 7.52
CA GLY A 210 -3.93 -21.09 8.00
C GLY A 210 -4.97 -20.80 6.91
N ARG A 211 -4.56 -20.42 5.70
CA ARG A 211 -5.44 -20.27 4.52
C ARG A 211 -5.77 -21.58 3.83
N ALA A 212 -5.15 -22.67 4.23
CA ALA A 212 -5.42 -23.99 3.64
C ALA A 212 -6.70 -24.60 4.19
N GLY A 213 -7.54 -25.11 3.28
CA GLY A 213 -8.80 -25.78 3.53
C GLY A 213 -10.03 -24.85 3.42
N ARG A 214 -11.00 -25.30 2.59
CA ARG A 214 -12.28 -24.60 2.40
C ARG A 214 -13.39 -25.40 3.10
N PRO A 215 -13.92 -24.93 4.25
CA PRO A 215 -14.96 -25.66 4.97
C PRO A 215 -16.19 -25.96 4.10
N GLY A 216 -16.64 -27.20 4.14
CA GLY A 216 -17.80 -27.67 3.36
C GLY A 216 -17.53 -27.93 1.87
N LEU A 217 -16.31 -27.69 1.39
CA LEU A 217 -15.90 -27.92 0.01
C LEU A 217 -14.78 -28.95 -0.11
N ASP A 218 -13.76 -28.83 0.72
CA ASP A 218 -12.60 -29.71 0.71
C ASP A 218 -12.70 -30.78 1.80
N PRO A 219 -12.15 -31.98 1.59
CA PRO A 219 -12.07 -33.00 2.65
C PRO A 219 -11.06 -32.61 3.75
N TYR A 220 -10.00 -31.90 3.40
CA TYR A 220 -8.95 -31.36 4.26
C TYR A 220 -8.21 -30.21 3.55
N GLY A 221 -7.49 -29.39 4.31
CA GLY A 221 -6.56 -28.42 3.78
C GLY A 221 -5.13 -28.95 3.77
N GLU A 222 -4.31 -28.50 2.84
CA GLU A 222 -2.88 -28.79 2.81
C GLU A 222 -2.06 -27.51 2.76
N ALA A 223 -1.05 -27.43 3.65
CA ALA A 223 -0.06 -26.36 3.65
C ALA A 223 1.35 -26.95 3.49
N LEU A 224 2.02 -26.59 2.41
CA LEU A 224 3.29 -27.17 2.02
C LEU A 224 4.35 -26.08 1.90
N LEU A 225 5.53 -26.30 2.50
CA LEU A 225 6.73 -25.52 2.25
C LEU A 225 7.61 -26.27 1.23
N LEU A 226 8.49 -25.55 0.55
CA LEU A 226 9.41 -26.13 -0.42
C LEU A 226 10.85 -26.09 0.10
N ALA A 227 11.50 -27.26 0.20
CA ALA A 227 12.92 -27.40 0.52
C ALA A 227 13.73 -27.72 -0.74
N ASN A 228 14.88 -27.08 -0.89
CA ASN A 228 15.80 -27.31 -2.00
C ASN A 228 16.85 -28.38 -1.68
N ASN A 229 17.11 -28.62 -0.40
CA ASN A 229 18.07 -29.60 0.10
C ASN A 229 17.61 -30.19 1.43
N HIS A 230 18.36 -31.18 1.93
CA HIS A 230 17.99 -31.92 3.15
C HIS A 230 18.12 -31.05 4.42
N ASP A 231 19.10 -30.16 4.46
CA ASP A 231 19.29 -29.27 5.61
C ASP A 231 18.10 -28.27 5.72
N GLU A 232 17.62 -27.78 4.59
CA GLU A 232 16.39 -26.95 4.55
C GLU A 232 15.15 -27.75 4.96
N LEU A 233 15.03 -29.04 4.61
CA LEU A 233 13.93 -29.87 5.05
C LEU A 233 13.83 -29.89 6.57
N ASP A 234 14.95 -30.17 7.26
CA ASP A 234 15.00 -30.20 8.71
C ASP A 234 14.74 -28.83 9.32
N GLU A 235 15.33 -27.76 8.77
CA GLU A 235 15.13 -26.39 9.20
C GLU A 235 13.66 -25.95 9.09
N LEU A 236 12.97 -26.28 7.99
CA LEU A 236 11.58 -25.92 7.78
C LEU A 236 10.64 -26.63 8.75
N PHE A 237 10.92 -27.91 9.08
CA PHE A 237 10.18 -28.61 10.11
C PHE A 237 10.35 -27.98 11.49
N GLU A 238 11.60 -27.74 11.91
CA GLU A 238 11.89 -27.16 13.22
C GLU A 238 11.36 -25.73 13.36
N ARG A 239 11.47 -24.92 12.28
CA ARG A 239 11.13 -23.50 12.32
C ARG A 239 9.64 -23.21 12.14
N TYR A 240 8.94 -23.99 11.31
CA TYR A 240 7.57 -23.64 10.89
C TYR A 240 6.54 -24.73 11.13
N VAL A 241 6.89 -26.02 10.93
CA VAL A 241 5.90 -27.09 11.06
C VAL A 241 5.64 -27.42 12.53
N TRP A 242 6.70 -27.53 13.33
CA TRP A 242 6.61 -27.91 14.75
C TRP A 242 6.78 -26.73 15.72
N ALA A 243 7.18 -25.56 15.26
CA ALA A 243 7.38 -24.40 16.12
C ALA A 243 6.05 -23.77 16.53
N ASP A 244 6.02 -23.28 17.76
CA ASP A 244 4.96 -22.39 18.21
C ASP A 244 5.15 -20.99 17.61
N PRO A 245 4.05 -20.21 17.40
CA PRO A 245 4.14 -18.83 16.95
C PRO A 245 4.85 -17.95 17.98
N GLU A 246 5.49 -16.90 17.51
CA GLU A 246 6.16 -15.93 18.38
C GLU A 246 5.15 -15.27 19.34
N PRO A 247 5.61 -14.88 20.54
CA PRO A 247 4.79 -14.11 21.48
C PRO A 247 4.51 -12.71 20.92
N VAL A 248 3.31 -12.23 21.11
CA VAL A 248 2.96 -10.82 20.86
C VAL A 248 3.73 -9.94 21.83
N ARG A 249 4.46 -8.98 21.29
CA ARG A 249 5.17 -7.96 22.06
C ARG A 249 4.59 -6.58 21.78
N SER A 250 4.53 -5.77 22.84
CA SER A 250 4.09 -4.39 22.70
C SER A 250 5.04 -3.60 21.82
N LYS A 251 4.50 -2.93 20.81
CA LYS A 251 5.23 -1.98 19.95
C LYS A 251 5.39 -0.60 20.59
N LEU A 252 4.74 -0.36 21.73
CA LEU A 252 4.88 0.90 22.49
C LEU A 252 6.30 1.14 22.99
N ALA A 253 7.16 0.10 23.02
CA ALA A 253 8.58 0.21 23.37
C ALA A 253 9.39 1.10 22.41
N THR A 254 8.89 1.37 21.20
CA THR A 254 9.55 2.26 20.24
C THR A 254 9.23 3.71 20.55
N GLU A 255 10.25 4.59 20.52
CA GLU A 255 10.08 6.02 20.83
C GLU A 255 9.01 6.72 19.98
N PRO A 256 8.87 6.47 18.66
CA PRO A 256 7.82 7.06 17.84
C PRO A 256 6.40 6.76 18.37
N ALA A 257 6.11 5.48 18.66
CA ALA A 257 4.81 5.11 19.19
C ALA A 257 4.54 5.74 20.55
N LEU A 258 5.54 5.70 21.46
CA LEU A 258 5.38 6.22 22.81
C LEU A 258 5.09 7.72 22.84
N ARG A 259 5.81 8.56 22.06
CA ARG A 259 5.57 10.01 22.05
C ARG A 259 4.20 10.38 21.50
N THR A 260 3.73 9.66 20.45
CA THR A 260 2.39 9.87 19.88
C THR A 260 1.32 9.53 20.91
N HIS A 261 1.46 8.41 21.63
CA HIS A 261 0.50 8.00 22.66
C HIS A 261 0.55 8.89 23.91
N ILE A 262 1.71 9.36 24.34
CA ILE A 262 1.84 10.33 25.44
C ILE A 262 1.07 11.60 25.11
N LEU A 263 1.33 12.20 23.93
CA LEU A 263 0.61 13.39 23.51
C LEU A 263 -0.91 13.16 23.45
N ALA A 264 -1.34 12.02 22.89
CA ALA A 264 -2.75 11.67 22.80
C ALA A 264 -3.40 11.48 24.17
N THR A 265 -2.70 10.86 25.13
CA THR A 265 -3.18 10.64 26.50
C THR A 265 -3.40 11.97 27.22
N ILE A 266 -2.46 12.91 27.08
CA ILE A 266 -2.56 14.23 27.70
C ILE A 266 -3.62 15.08 26.97
N ALA A 267 -3.61 15.14 25.65
CA ALA A 267 -4.56 15.92 24.85
C ALA A 267 -6.01 15.46 25.02
N SER A 268 -6.24 14.18 25.32
CA SER A 268 -7.59 13.65 25.61
C SER A 268 -7.99 13.76 27.10
N GLY A 269 -7.11 14.28 27.96
CA GLY A 269 -7.39 14.49 29.39
C GLY A 269 -7.38 13.22 30.23
N PHE A 270 -6.80 12.11 29.74
CA PHE A 270 -6.62 10.89 30.53
C PHE A 270 -5.52 11.03 31.58
N ALA A 271 -4.54 11.90 31.34
CA ALA A 271 -3.53 12.29 32.30
C ALA A 271 -3.25 13.80 32.14
N ASN A 272 -3.08 14.47 33.26
CA ASN A 272 -2.74 15.90 33.32
C ASN A 272 -1.56 16.17 34.27
N SER A 273 -0.86 15.11 34.67
CA SER A 273 0.35 15.18 35.50
C SER A 273 1.30 14.05 35.16
N ARG A 274 2.58 14.22 35.53
CA ARG A 274 3.60 13.18 35.36
C ARG A 274 3.21 11.88 36.06
N GLU A 275 2.70 11.96 37.30
CA GLU A 275 2.27 10.79 38.08
C GLU A 275 1.11 10.08 37.38
N GLY A 276 0.06 10.82 36.98
CA GLY A 276 -1.09 10.26 36.27
C GLY A 276 -0.73 9.65 34.92
N LEU A 277 0.25 10.22 34.20
CA LEU A 277 0.77 9.66 32.95
C LEU A 277 1.50 8.35 33.19
N LEU A 278 2.35 8.27 34.19
CA LEU A 278 3.06 7.03 34.55
C LEU A 278 2.07 5.94 35.00
N GLU A 279 1.09 6.28 35.86
CA GLU A 279 0.02 5.35 36.27
C GLU A 279 -0.76 4.79 35.06
N PHE A 280 -1.04 5.64 34.06
CA PHE A 280 -1.68 5.20 32.82
C PHE A 280 -0.79 4.24 32.02
N LEU A 281 0.50 4.56 31.85
CA LEU A 281 1.45 3.76 31.09
C LEU A 281 1.79 2.42 31.77
N GLU A 282 1.82 2.37 33.11
CA GLU A 282 2.02 1.14 33.90
C GLU A 282 0.94 0.08 33.65
N ARG A 283 -0.24 0.48 33.18
CA ARG A 283 -1.34 -0.42 32.83
C ARG A 283 -1.25 -0.98 31.41
N THR A 284 -0.25 -0.58 30.64
CA THR A 284 -0.06 -1.08 29.26
C THR A 284 0.64 -2.44 29.20
N LEU A 285 0.44 -3.17 28.11
CA LEU A 285 1.18 -4.42 27.86
C LEU A 285 2.70 -4.19 27.84
N TYR A 286 3.14 -2.98 27.42
CA TYR A 286 4.56 -2.62 27.46
C TYR A 286 5.13 -2.68 28.87
N ALA A 287 4.45 -2.09 29.82
CA ALA A 287 4.88 -2.12 31.22
C ALA A 287 4.87 -3.56 31.79
N THR A 288 3.85 -4.34 31.46
CA THR A 288 3.75 -5.77 31.86
C THR A 288 4.93 -6.58 31.33
N GLN A 289 5.38 -6.32 30.09
CA GLN A 289 6.48 -7.02 29.43
C GLN A 289 7.86 -6.43 29.75
N SER A 290 7.93 -5.26 30.40
CA SER A 290 9.18 -4.61 30.75
C SER A 290 9.79 -5.24 32.01
N THR A 291 11.07 -5.60 31.91
CA THR A 291 11.85 -6.10 33.07
C THR A 291 12.54 -4.97 33.86
N ASP A 292 12.49 -3.74 33.35
CA ASP A 292 13.14 -2.57 33.95
C ASP A 292 12.13 -1.45 34.21
N PRO A 293 11.64 -1.31 35.45
CA PRO A 293 10.69 -0.25 35.81
C PRO A 293 11.23 1.17 35.61
N GLY A 294 12.53 1.39 35.82
CA GLY A 294 13.17 2.70 35.67
C GLY A 294 13.26 3.17 34.21
N ARG A 295 13.19 2.23 33.27
CA ARG A 295 13.22 2.53 31.84
C ARG A 295 11.96 3.27 31.39
N LEU A 296 10.78 2.85 31.88
CA LEU A 296 9.51 3.50 31.53
C LEU A 296 9.52 4.97 31.95
N GLU A 297 9.92 5.28 33.19
CA GLU A 297 10.03 6.65 33.68
C GLU A 297 11.00 7.48 32.81
N SER A 298 12.21 6.97 32.62
CA SER A 298 13.25 7.67 31.87
C SER A 298 12.85 7.98 30.42
N VAL A 299 12.15 7.03 29.74
CA VAL A 299 11.68 7.24 28.37
C VAL A 299 10.52 8.22 28.35
N THR A 300 9.59 8.12 29.31
CA THR A 300 8.45 9.04 29.44
C THR A 300 8.94 10.49 29.65
N ASP A 301 9.88 10.70 30.56
CA ASP A 301 10.45 12.02 30.80
C ASP A 301 11.10 12.61 29.53
N ARG A 302 11.91 11.83 28.82
CA ARG A 302 12.51 12.28 27.55
C ARG A 302 11.47 12.64 26.49
N MET A 303 10.37 11.89 26.41
CA MET A 303 9.30 12.17 25.45
C MET A 303 8.52 13.43 25.84
N CYS A 304 8.23 13.65 27.14
CA CYS A 304 7.63 14.89 27.63
C CYS A 304 8.55 16.10 27.33
N ASP A 305 9.84 15.99 27.63
CA ASP A 305 10.83 17.04 27.32
C ASP A 305 10.90 17.34 25.81
N TYR A 306 10.75 16.32 24.96
CA TYR A 306 10.70 16.50 23.51
C TYR A 306 9.43 17.24 23.08
N LEU A 307 8.28 16.82 23.59
CA LEU A 307 6.98 17.42 23.24
C LEU A 307 6.87 18.87 23.75
N GLU A 308 7.40 19.18 24.93
CA GLU A 308 7.47 20.54 25.47
C GLU A 308 8.38 21.43 24.61
N ARG A 309 9.60 20.99 24.32
CA ARG A 309 10.56 21.74 23.49
C ARG A 309 10.02 22.09 22.10
N ASN A 310 9.16 21.24 21.53
CA ASN A 310 8.52 21.47 20.24
C ASN A 310 7.17 22.21 20.37
N GLY A 311 6.79 22.63 21.58
CA GLY A 311 5.59 23.43 21.82
C GLY A 311 4.28 22.65 21.70
N PHE A 312 4.30 21.33 21.87
CA PHE A 312 3.09 20.49 21.87
C PHE A 312 2.50 20.32 23.27
N LEU A 313 3.34 20.46 24.31
CA LEU A 313 2.95 20.46 25.72
C LEU A 313 3.42 21.73 26.40
N GLU A 314 2.71 22.10 27.45
CA GLU A 314 3.13 23.06 28.50
C GLU A 314 3.23 22.30 29.82
N ILE A 315 4.38 22.45 30.51
CA ILE A 315 4.66 21.80 31.80
C ILE A 315 4.88 22.89 32.83
N ASP A 316 3.96 22.97 33.81
CA ASP A 316 4.09 23.89 34.94
C ASP A 316 4.10 23.11 36.28
N GLY A 317 5.29 22.85 36.77
CA GLY A 317 5.51 22.01 37.97
C GLY A 317 5.09 20.57 37.77
N GLU A 318 3.99 20.14 38.38
CA GLU A 318 3.44 18.79 38.22
C GLU A 318 2.36 18.72 37.13
N ASP A 319 1.80 19.85 36.73
CA ASP A 319 0.72 19.91 35.75
C ASP A 319 1.28 19.85 34.32
N ILE A 320 0.64 19.05 33.47
CA ILE A 320 0.98 18.86 32.07
C ILE A 320 -0.28 19.06 31.23
N GLU A 321 -0.23 19.97 30.28
CA GLU A 321 -1.35 20.24 29.37
C GLU A 321 -0.87 20.26 27.92
N ALA A 322 -1.76 19.88 26.98
CA ALA A 322 -1.49 19.99 25.55
C ALA A 322 -1.78 21.42 25.09
N THR A 323 -0.87 21.99 24.29
CA THR A 323 -1.08 23.29 23.61
C THR A 323 -2.13 23.16 22.50
N GLY A 324 -2.55 24.29 21.90
CA GLY A 324 -3.42 24.29 20.72
C GLY A 324 -2.85 23.44 19.57
N ILE A 325 -1.54 23.59 19.29
CA ILE A 325 -0.82 22.78 18.31
C ILE A 325 -0.80 21.31 18.74
N GLY A 326 -0.50 21.00 20.01
CA GLY A 326 -0.50 19.64 20.55
C GLY A 326 -1.85 18.95 20.40
N HIS A 327 -2.95 19.63 20.69
CA HIS A 327 -4.30 19.12 20.44
C HIS A 327 -4.58 18.86 18.97
N THR A 328 -4.09 19.72 18.07
CA THR A 328 -4.26 19.55 16.62
C THR A 328 -3.47 18.36 16.11
N VAL A 329 -2.20 18.19 16.52
CA VAL A 329 -1.36 17.03 16.20
C VAL A 329 -2.01 15.72 16.65
N SER A 330 -2.50 15.69 17.89
CA SER A 330 -3.18 14.52 18.46
C SER A 330 -4.45 14.15 17.67
N ARG A 331 -5.30 15.12 17.33
CA ARG A 331 -6.55 14.89 16.57
C ARG A 331 -6.32 14.42 15.14
N LEU A 332 -5.19 14.80 14.54
CA LEU A 332 -4.81 14.39 13.19
C LEU A 332 -4.10 13.03 13.15
N TYR A 333 -3.84 12.42 14.31
CA TYR A 333 -3.05 11.18 14.44
C TYR A 333 -1.64 11.28 13.83
N LEU A 334 -1.08 12.50 13.84
CA LEU A 334 0.22 12.79 13.27
C LEU A 334 1.33 12.43 14.27
N ASP A 335 2.43 11.85 13.77
CA ASP A 335 3.62 11.70 14.60
C ASP A 335 4.12 13.09 15.02
N PRO A 336 4.36 13.35 16.32
CA PRO A 336 4.91 14.64 16.77
C PRO A 336 6.22 15.04 16.10
N MET A 337 7.03 14.09 15.59
CA MET A 337 8.21 14.46 14.77
C MET A 337 7.81 15.01 13.41
N SER A 338 6.80 14.41 12.76
CA SER A 338 6.26 14.94 11.51
C SER A 338 5.71 16.34 11.70
N ALA A 339 5.00 16.55 12.82
CA ALA A 339 4.48 17.88 13.17
C ALA A 339 5.61 18.90 13.40
N ALA A 340 6.67 18.51 14.13
CA ALA A 340 7.82 19.39 14.37
C ALA A 340 8.51 19.79 13.07
N GLU A 341 8.75 18.82 12.18
CA GLU A 341 9.35 19.04 10.86
C GLU A 341 8.52 20.03 10.02
N MET A 342 7.18 19.83 10.01
CA MET A 342 6.27 20.75 9.31
C MET A 342 6.25 22.14 9.93
N VAL A 343 6.18 22.25 11.24
CA VAL A 343 6.18 23.53 11.96
C VAL A 343 7.47 24.31 11.69
N ASP A 344 8.61 23.63 11.75
CA ASP A 344 9.92 24.25 11.51
C ASP A 344 10.08 24.69 10.04
N GLY A 345 9.63 23.87 9.09
CA GLY A 345 9.69 24.23 7.68
C GLY A 345 8.72 25.33 7.26
N LEU A 346 7.56 25.42 7.92
CA LEU A 346 6.56 26.46 7.63
C LEU A 346 6.85 27.78 8.34
N ARG A 347 7.61 27.79 9.43
CA ARG A 347 7.97 29.03 10.14
C ARG A 347 8.79 29.95 9.25
N GLY A 348 8.26 31.16 9.03
CA GLY A 348 8.93 32.19 8.23
C GLY A 348 8.78 31.97 6.71
N ALA A 349 7.93 31.06 6.27
CA ALA A 349 7.56 30.95 4.86
C ALA A 349 6.60 32.09 4.50
N ASP A 350 7.02 32.97 3.59
CA ASP A 350 6.17 34.03 3.02
C ASP A 350 5.42 33.53 1.78
N ASP A 351 5.98 32.50 1.10
CA ASP A 351 5.43 31.80 -0.05
C ASP A 351 5.88 30.34 0.00
N ALA A 352 5.09 29.43 -0.55
CA ALA A 352 5.36 28.00 -0.56
C ALA A 352 5.03 27.38 -1.92
N SER A 353 6.07 26.98 -2.65
CA SER A 353 5.90 26.26 -3.92
C SER A 353 5.31 24.87 -3.68
N ALA A 354 4.65 24.31 -4.69
CA ALA A 354 4.11 22.96 -4.62
C ALA A 354 5.22 21.93 -4.36
N LEU A 355 6.37 22.03 -5.06
CA LEU A 355 7.51 21.13 -4.83
C LEU A 355 8.05 21.25 -3.41
N GLY A 356 8.20 22.48 -2.89
CA GLY A 356 8.65 22.73 -1.52
C GLY A 356 7.73 22.08 -0.48
N LEU A 357 6.42 22.18 -0.68
CA LEU A 357 5.41 21.56 0.18
C LEU A 357 5.43 20.02 0.07
N TYR A 358 5.56 19.47 -1.14
CA TYR A 358 5.70 18.02 -1.33
C TYR A 358 6.99 17.49 -0.70
N HIS A 359 8.07 18.26 -0.80
CA HIS A 359 9.34 17.92 -0.17
C HIS A 359 9.24 17.99 1.37
N LEU A 360 8.59 19.02 1.91
CA LEU A 360 8.37 19.14 3.34
C LEU A 360 7.64 17.94 3.93
N VAL A 361 6.53 17.52 3.31
CA VAL A 361 5.78 16.35 3.79
C VAL A 361 6.53 15.04 3.51
N ALA A 362 7.35 14.99 2.45
CA ALA A 362 8.16 13.81 2.14
C ALA A 362 9.29 13.56 3.15
N ARG A 363 9.81 14.60 3.83
CA ARG A 363 10.83 14.47 4.90
C ARG A 363 10.28 13.96 6.22
N THR A 364 8.96 13.87 6.36
CA THR A 364 8.35 13.47 7.63
C THR A 364 8.44 11.97 7.85
N PRO A 365 8.59 11.48 9.10
CA PRO A 365 8.56 10.05 9.41
C PRO A 365 7.28 9.32 8.98
N ASP A 366 6.17 10.03 8.84
CA ASP A 366 4.89 9.45 8.39
C ASP A 366 4.87 9.16 6.87
N MET A 367 5.79 9.75 6.09
CA MET A 367 5.94 9.44 4.67
C MET A 367 7.05 8.43 4.46
N TRP A 368 6.73 7.28 3.89
CA TRP A 368 7.77 6.35 3.47
C TRP A 368 8.46 6.87 2.21
N GLU A 369 9.71 7.26 2.33
CA GLU A 369 10.53 7.80 1.24
C GLU A 369 10.90 6.74 0.20
N LEU A 370 11.22 7.21 -1.00
CA LEU A 370 11.78 6.39 -2.07
C LEU A 370 13.30 6.30 -1.92
N TYR A 371 13.85 5.10 -1.86
CA TYR A 371 15.30 4.90 -1.81
C TYR A 371 16.00 5.47 -3.05
N LEU A 372 17.18 6.06 -2.83
CA LEU A 372 18.09 6.45 -3.90
C LEU A 372 18.73 5.21 -4.52
N ARG A 373 18.68 5.12 -5.85
CA ARG A 373 19.34 4.09 -6.65
C ARG A 373 20.64 4.60 -7.25
N SER A 374 21.40 3.70 -7.89
CA SER A 374 22.60 4.10 -8.63
C SER A 374 22.27 5.17 -9.68
N GLY A 375 22.93 6.32 -9.63
CA GLY A 375 22.70 7.48 -10.48
C GLY A 375 21.67 8.50 -9.98
N ASP A 376 20.78 8.13 -9.02
CA ASP A 376 19.79 9.05 -8.48
C ASP A 376 20.44 10.19 -7.69
N ARG A 377 21.51 9.90 -6.95
CA ARG A 377 22.18 10.90 -6.14
C ARG A 377 22.65 12.10 -6.97
N GLU A 378 23.33 11.87 -8.09
CA GLU A 378 23.81 12.94 -8.97
C GLU A 378 22.63 13.76 -9.53
N LYS A 379 21.62 13.08 -10.06
CA LYS A 379 20.40 13.69 -10.60
C LYS A 379 19.68 14.57 -9.58
N TYR A 380 19.40 14.04 -8.37
CA TYR A 380 18.64 14.80 -7.38
C TYR A 380 19.48 15.87 -6.68
N THR A 381 20.81 15.73 -6.64
CA THR A 381 21.71 16.81 -6.22
C THR A 381 21.64 17.98 -7.20
N GLU A 382 21.64 17.74 -8.51
CA GLU A 382 21.47 18.78 -9.53
C GLU A 382 20.14 19.53 -9.36
N ILE A 383 19.02 18.79 -9.24
CA ILE A 383 17.68 19.35 -9.00
C ILE A 383 17.64 20.16 -7.68
N ALA A 384 18.29 19.66 -6.62
CA ALA A 384 18.33 20.34 -5.33
C ALA A 384 18.96 21.74 -5.44
N TYR A 385 20.10 21.86 -6.12
CA TYR A 385 20.76 23.16 -6.30
C TYR A 385 20.06 24.07 -7.33
N GLU A 386 19.48 23.52 -8.38
CA GLU A 386 18.74 24.29 -9.38
C GLU A 386 17.47 24.93 -8.81
N ARG A 387 16.82 24.24 -7.88
CA ARG A 387 15.53 24.62 -7.31
C ARG A 387 15.61 24.97 -5.81
N GLU A 388 16.80 25.28 -5.30
CA GLU A 388 17.06 25.55 -3.88
C GLU A 388 16.06 26.54 -3.26
N ALA A 389 15.71 27.59 -4.00
CA ALA A 389 14.80 28.64 -3.53
C ALA A 389 13.34 28.15 -3.33
N GLU A 390 12.99 26.98 -3.81
CA GLU A 390 11.63 26.42 -3.66
C GLU A 390 11.45 25.61 -2.38
N PHE A 391 12.55 25.14 -1.75
CA PHE A 391 12.46 24.27 -0.59
C PHE A 391 12.24 25.04 0.71
N LEU A 392 11.46 24.43 1.60
CA LEU A 392 11.16 24.97 2.93
C LEU A 392 12.15 24.41 3.96
N GLY A 393 12.75 25.32 4.75
CA GLY A 393 13.79 24.98 5.71
C GLY A 393 15.20 24.92 5.08
N GLU A 394 16.19 24.57 5.88
CA GLU A 394 17.60 24.54 5.46
C GLU A 394 17.92 23.22 4.72
N MET A 395 18.59 23.31 3.57
CA MET A 395 19.14 22.17 2.87
C MET A 395 20.44 21.73 3.58
N PRO A 396 20.56 20.45 3.97
CA PRO A 396 21.81 19.92 4.53
C PRO A 396 22.95 20.02 3.53
N THR A 397 24.16 20.15 4.04
CA THR A 397 25.36 20.17 3.18
C THR A 397 25.79 18.74 2.81
N GLU A 398 26.48 18.56 1.69
CA GLU A 398 27.06 17.27 1.29
C GLU A 398 28.04 16.66 2.31
N PHE A 399 28.56 17.46 3.23
CA PHE A 399 29.42 16.99 4.34
C PHE A 399 28.61 16.29 5.44
N GLU A 400 27.30 16.53 5.52
CA GLU A 400 26.35 15.84 6.40
C GLU A 400 25.74 14.65 5.65
N ALA A 401 26.57 13.73 5.23
CA ALA A 401 26.27 12.75 4.19
C ALA A 401 24.94 11.99 4.40
N GLU A 402 24.64 11.54 5.62
CA GLU A 402 23.42 10.80 5.96
C GLU A 402 22.18 11.71 5.83
N ARG A 403 22.21 12.88 6.46
CA ARG A 403 21.09 13.86 6.37
C ARG A 403 20.86 14.33 4.94
N PHE A 404 21.92 14.46 4.15
CA PHE A 404 21.82 14.88 2.76
C PHE A 404 21.20 13.76 1.89
N GLU A 405 21.54 12.50 2.14
CA GLU A 405 20.93 11.36 1.44
C GLU A 405 19.44 11.20 1.76
N ASP A 406 19.05 11.34 3.03
CA ASP A 406 17.63 11.33 3.44
C ASP A 406 16.87 12.50 2.78
N TRP A 407 17.50 13.69 2.76
CA TRP A 407 16.93 14.87 2.11
C TRP A 407 16.72 14.67 0.60
N LEU A 408 17.67 14.02 -0.09
CA LEU A 408 17.54 13.66 -1.51
C LEU A 408 16.51 12.55 -1.75
N SER A 409 16.35 11.61 -0.83
CA SER A 409 15.30 10.58 -0.88
C SER A 409 13.92 11.20 -0.77
N ALA A 410 13.75 12.18 0.12
CA ALA A 410 12.55 12.99 0.21
C ALA A 410 12.32 13.81 -1.07
N LEU A 411 13.37 14.39 -1.68
CA LEU A 411 13.26 15.11 -2.95
C LEU A 411 12.82 14.19 -4.10
N LYS A 412 13.33 12.97 -4.14
CA LYS A 412 12.87 11.97 -5.12
C LYS A 412 11.39 11.66 -4.94
N THR A 413 10.92 11.54 -3.70
CA THR A 413 9.52 11.30 -3.36
C THR A 413 8.65 12.52 -3.72
N ALA A 414 9.13 13.73 -3.43
CA ALA A 414 8.47 14.98 -3.82
C ALA A 414 8.35 15.14 -5.33
N SER A 415 9.40 14.76 -6.07
CA SER A 415 9.39 14.78 -7.54
C SER A 415 8.36 13.82 -8.13
N LEU A 416 8.13 12.67 -7.50
CA LEU A 416 7.05 11.76 -7.88
C LEU A 416 5.68 12.41 -7.70
N LEU A 417 5.45 13.08 -6.56
CA LEU A 417 4.19 13.79 -6.28
C LEU A 417 3.99 14.98 -7.23
N GLU A 418 5.07 15.67 -7.61
CA GLU A 418 5.03 16.75 -8.59
C GLU A 418 4.69 16.22 -10.00
N ASP A 419 5.31 15.12 -10.43
CA ASP A 419 4.97 14.44 -11.69
C ASP A 419 3.49 14.05 -11.71
N TRP A 420 2.98 13.46 -10.62
CA TRP A 420 1.58 13.11 -10.48
C TRP A 420 0.65 14.33 -10.56
N ALA A 421 0.94 15.39 -9.81
CA ALA A 421 0.19 16.66 -9.80
C ALA A 421 0.38 17.49 -11.09
N SER A 422 1.26 17.07 -11.98
CA SER A 422 1.49 17.65 -13.32
C SER A 422 1.00 16.76 -14.45
N GLU A 423 0.12 15.80 -14.13
CA GLU A 423 -0.58 14.92 -15.07
C GLU A 423 0.34 14.00 -15.90
N VAL A 424 1.56 13.70 -15.39
CA VAL A 424 2.40 12.68 -16.00
C VAL A 424 1.65 11.33 -15.95
N GLU A 425 1.60 10.62 -17.07
CA GLU A 425 0.91 9.32 -17.17
C GLU A 425 1.41 8.34 -16.11
N GLU A 426 0.48 7.56 -15.53
CA GLU A 426 0.75 6.66 -14.40
C GLU A 426 1.87 5.66 -14.72
N ASP A 427 1.87 5.08 -15.92
CA ASP A 427 2.90 4.14 -16.36
C ASP A 427 4.29 4.78 -16.40
N ARG A 428 4.39 6.03 -16.85
CA ARG A 428 5.67 6.74 -16.85
C ARG A 428 6.18 7.02 -15.44
N ILE A 429 5.26 7.29 -14.49
CA ILE A 429 5.61 7.48 -13.08
C ILE A 429 6.08 6.15 -12.49
N THR A 430 5.31 5.08 -12.66
CA THR A 430 5.64 3.75 -12.13
C THR A 430 6.96 3.23 -12.69
N GLU A 431 7.22 3.41 -13.98
CA GLU A 431 8.50 3.08 -14.63
C GLU A 431 9.65 3.94 -14.10
N ARG A 432 9.49 5.29 -14.12
CA ARG A 432 10.52 6.25 -13.70
C ARG A 432 11.00 6.04 -12.29
N TYR A 433 10.07 5.81 -11.36
CA TYR A 433 10.36 5.63 -9.94
C TYR A 433 10.46 4.16 -9.54
N SER A 434 10.14 3.24 -10.45
CA SER A 434 10.12 1.77 -10.28
C SER A 434 9.30 1.34 -9.06
N ILE A 435 8.06 1.77 -9.04
CA ILE A 435 7.04 1.45 -8.03
C ILE A 435 5.80 0.87 -8.73
N GLY A 436 4.92 0.22 -7.96
CA GLY A 436 3.63 -0.22 -8.49
C GLY A 436 2.56 0.87 -8.40
N PRO A 437 1.44 0.74 -9.15
CA PRO A 437 0.30 1.67 -9.09
C PRO A 437 -0.27 1.83 -7.68
N GLY A 438 -0.31 0.75 -6.88
CA GLY A 438 -0.75 0.80 -5.47
C GLY A 438 0.21 1.59 -4.57
N ASP A 439 1.52 1.56 -4.85
CA ASP A 439 2.50 2.37 -4.11
C ASP A 439 2.33 3.86 -4.42
N LEU A 440 2.10 4.19 -5.70
CA LEU A 440 1.81 5.57 -6.11
C LEU A 440 0.57 6.09 -5.38
N ARG A 441 -0.53 5.33 -5.40
CA ARG A 441 -1.77 5.71 -4.69
C ARG A 441 -1.55 5.86 -3.19
N GLY A 442 -0.83 4.93 -2.55
CA GLY A 442 -0.50 5.03 -1.13
C GLY A 442 0.30 6.30 -0.80
N LYS A 443 1.26 6.68 -1.65
CA LYS A 443 2.01 7.93 -1.48
C LYS A 443 1.14 9.17 -1.68
N VAL A 444 0.24 9.16 -2.65
CA VAL A 444 -0.73 10.23 -2.89
C VAL A 444 -1.67 10.41 -1.70
N GLU A 445 -2.23 9.32 -1.16
CA GLU A 445 -3.12 9.35 0.01
C GLU A 445 -2.38 9.86 1.26
N THR A 446 -1.15 9.39 1.48
CA THR A 446 -0.31 9.87 2.59
C THR A 446 0.03 11.36 2.43
N ALA A 447 0.44 11.79 1.24
CA ALA A 447 0.74 13.20 0.98
C ALA A 447 -0.50 14.09 1.15
N GLN A 448 -1.67 13.65 0.71
CA GLN A 448 -2.93 14.37 0.91
C GLN A 448 -3.24 14.54 2.41
N TRP A 449 -3.08 13.48 3.20
CA TRP A 449 -3.27 13.52 4.65
C TRP A 449 -2.26 14.46 5.33
N LEU A 450 -0.98 14.36 4.98
CA LEU A 450 0.07 15.21 5.55
C LEU A 450 -0.07 16.68 5.14
N LEU A 451 -0.45 16.98 3.90
CA LEU A 451 -0.74 18.34 3.45
C LEU A 451 -1.99 18.93 4.14
N ASN A 452 -3.02 18.10 4.42
CA ASN A 452 -4.13 18.54 5.27
C ASN A 452 -3.66 18.86 6.71
N ALA A 453 -2.73 18.07 7.25
CA ALA A 453 -2.12 18.35 8.54
C ALA A 453 -1.32 19.67 8.50
N ALA A 454 -0.49 19.88 7.48
CA ALA A 454 0.26 21.12 7.27
C ALA A 454 -0.65 22.34 7.15
N GLU A 455 -1.78 22.24 6.43
CA GLU A 455 -2.81 23.30 6.32
C GLU A 455 -3.39 23.66 7.70
N ARG A 456 -3.69 22.66 8.54
CA ARG A 456 -4.20 22.88 9.91
C ARG A 456 -3.14 23.49 10.83
N LEU A 457 -1.89 23.02 10.73
CA LEU A 457 -0.78 23.58 11.51
C LEU A 457 -0.49 25.03 11.09
N ALA A 458 -0.54 25.36 9.79
CA ALA A 458 -0.37 26.71 9.29
C ALA A 458 -1.42 27.68 9.87
N VAL A 459 -2.66 27.23 10.02
CA VAL A 459 -3.73 28.03 10.67
C VAL A 459 -3.46 28.21 12.17
N GLU A 460 -3.04 27.18 12.89
CA GLU A 460 -2.70 27.26 14.33
C GLU A 460 -1.46 28.16 14.58
N LEU A 461 -0.56 28.23 13.62
CA LEU A 461 0.63 29.10 13.68
C LEU A 461 0.35 30.55 13.26
N ASP A 462 -0.90 30.86 12.88
CA ASP A 462 -1.32 32.18 12.37
C ASP A 462 -0.49 32.65 11.15
N LEU A 463 -0.18 31.72 10.25
CA LEU A 463 0.51 32.04 9.01
C LEU A 463 -0.41 32.80 8.05
N GLY A 464 0.19 33.57 7.15
CA GLY A 464 -0.56 34.39 6.19
C GLY A 464 -1.52 33.56 5.31
N PRO A 465 -2.65 34.14 4.87
CA PRO A 465 -3.66 33.45 4.07
C PRO A 465 -3.11 32.90 2.75
N ASP A 466 -2.07 33.52 2.20
CA ASP A 466 -1.44 33.08 0.96
C ASP A 466 -0.71 31.74 1.13
N VAL A 467 -0.01 31.54 2.26
CA VAL A 467 0.63 30.27 2.58
C VAL A 467 -0.41 29.15 2.76
N VAL A 468 -1.49 29.43 3.51
CA VAL A 468 -2.59 28.47 3.70
C VAL A 468 -3.23 28.11 2.36
N ALA A 469 -3.44 29.08 1.48
CA ALA A 469 -3.99 28.86 0.13
C ALA A 469 -3.05 28.00 -0.72
N SER A 470 -1.74 28.25 -0.69
CA SER A 470 -0.72 27.44 -1.40
C SER A 470 -0.72 25.99 -0.93
N ILE A 471 -0.80 25.74 0.38
CA ILE A 471 -0.89 24.38 0.94
C ILE A 471 -2.19 23.70 0.48
N SER A 472 -3.32 24.40 0.53
CA SER A 472 -4.62 23.88 0.08
C SER A 472 -4.61 23.54 -1.40
N ALA A 473 -4.03 24.39 -2.26
CA ALA A 473 -3.86 24.14 -3.68
C ALA A 473 -2.96 22.91 -3.94
N ALA A 474 -1.81 22.82 -3.29
CA ALA A 474 -0.90 21.69 -3.41
C ALA A 474 -1.59 20.37 -3.00
N ARG A 475 -2.37 20.38 -1.91
CA ARG A 475 -3.15 19.23 -1.45
C ARG A 475 -4.18 18.78 -2.50
N GLN A 476 -4.97 19.70 -3.05
CA GLN A 476 -5.97 19.39 -4.07
C GLN A 476 -5.32 18.88 -5.38
N ARG A 477 -4.18 19.45 -5.77
CA ARG A 477 -3.43 18.98 -6.95
C ARG A 477 -2.96 17.54 -6.78
N VAL A 478 -2.45 17.17 -5.61
CA VAL A 478 -2.06 15.78 -5.30
C VAL A 478 -3.28 14.86 -5.24
N GLU A 479 -4.36 15.29 -4.57
CA GLU A 479 -5.60 14.52 -4.44
C GLU A 479 -6.17 14.11 -5.79
N HIS A 480 -6.18 15.04 -6.75
CA HIS A 480 -6.79 14.82 -8.06
C HIS A 480 -5.78 14.46 -9.17
N GLY A 481 -4.49 14.59 -8.92
CA GLY A 481 -3.42 14.37 -9.91
C GLY A 481 -3.49 15.35 -11.09
N VAL A 482 -3.67 16.66 -10.82
CA VAL A 482 -3.92 17.69 -11.84
C VAL A 482 -3.10 18.96 -11.60
N GLY A 483 -2.89 19.73 -12.66
CA GLY A 483 -2.38 21.09 -12.59
C GLY A 483 -3.36 22.03 -11.87
N GLU A 484 -2.84 23.18 -11.41
CA GLU A 484 -3.62 24.17 -10.66
C GLU A 484 -4.80 24.71 -11.49
N GLU A 485 -4.60 24.87 -12.78
CA GLU A 485 -5.61 25.37 -13.73
C GLU A 485 -6.85 24.45 -13.85
N LEU A 486 -6.73 23.18 -13.45
CA LEU A 486 -7.82 22.21 -13.53
C LEU A 486 -8.63 22.07 -12.24
N LEU A 487 -8.19 22.70 -11.16
CA LEU A 487 -8.85 22.59 -9.84
C LEU A 487 -10.30 23.04 -9.86
N GLY A 488 -10.65 24.02 -10.73
CA GLY A 488 -12.03 24.47 -10.94
C GLY A 488 -12.98 23.39 -11.48
N LEU A 489 -12.46 22.34 -12.10
CA LEU A 489 -13.20 21.23 -12.70
C LEU A 489 -13.25 19.98 -11.81
N THR A 490 -12.21 19.71 -11.01
CA THR A 490 -12.07 18.47 -10.25
C THR A 490 -13.12 18.30 -9.14
N GLY A 491 -13.72 19.39 -8.67
CA GLY A 491 -14.84 19.37 -7.73
C GLY A 491 -16.17 18.87 -8.33
N VAL A 492 -16.22 18.58 -9.65
CA VAL A 492 -17.42 18.06 -10.32
C VAL A 492 -17.36 16.53 -10.34
N GLY A 493 -18.36 15.88 -9.77
CA GLY A 493 -18.43 14.42 -9.74
C GLY A 493 -18.30 13.81 -11.15
N ASN A 494 -17.52 12.74 -11.29
CA ASN A 494 -17.14 12.09 -12.56
C ASN A 494 -16.15 12.87 -13.45
N VAL A 495 -15.59 13.97 -12.98
CA VAL A 495 -14.50 14.67 -13.67
C VAL A 495 -13.18 14.28 -12.99
N GLY A 496 -12.53 13.21 -13.49
CA GLY A 496 -11.16 12.86 -13.12
C GLY A 496 -10.14 13.59 -14.00
N ARG A 497 -8.83 13.40 -13.73
CA ARG A 497 -7.71 14.15 -14.33
C ARG A 497 -7.76 14.20 -15.87
N LYS A 498 -7.95 13.07 -16.58
CA LYS A 498 -8.02 13.04 -18.05
C LYS A 498 -9.22 13.83 -18.59
N ARG A 499 -10.38 13.72 -17.94
CA ARG A 499 -11.59 14.44 -18.36
C ARG A 499 -11.50 15.92 -18.05
N ALA A 500 -10.90 16.32 -16.94
CA ALA A 500 -10.65 17.70 -16.60
C ALA A 500 -9.78 18.37 -17.68
N ARG A 501 -8.69 17.70 -18.11
CA ARG A 501 -7.82 18.20 -19.18
C ARG A 501 -8.56 18.35 -20.51
N TRP A 502 -9.35 17.36 -20.92
CA TRP A 502 -10.14 17.44 -22.16
C TRP A 502 -11.18 18.57 -22.14
N LEU A 503 -11.83 18.79 -21.00
CA LEU A 503 -12.78 19.89 -20.84
C LEU A 503 -12.07 21.24 -20.89
N PHE A 504 -10.93 21.36 -20.21
CA PHE A 504 -10.11 22.57 -20.22
C PHE A 504 -9.62 22.92 -21.62
N GLU A 505 -9.12 21.96 -22.39
CA GLU A 505 -8.71 22.13 -23.78
C GLU A 505 -9.86 22.54 -24.71
N ALA A 506 -11.09 22.22 -24.34
CA ALA A 506 -12.30 22.65 -25.04
C ALA A 506 -12.80 24.04 -24.57
N GLY A 507 -12.05 24.74 -23.71
CA GLY A 507 -12.40 26.07 -23.19
C GLY A 507 -13.41 26.05 -22.02
N ILE A 508 -13.54 24.90 -21.35
CA ILE A 508 -14.38 24.73 -20.17
C ILE A 508 -13.44 24.61 -18.95
N GLU A 509 -13.29 25.69 -18.18
CA GLU A 509 -12.28 25.82 -17.14
C GLU A 509 -12.85 25.62 -15.72
N THR A 510 -14.16 25.86 -15.56
CA THR A 510 -14.79 25.85 -14.26
C THR A 510 -16.09 25.05 -14.25
N ARG A 511 -16.59 24.74 -13.03
CA ARG A 511 -17.92 24.16 -12.84
C ARG A 511 -19.02 25.03 -13.42
N GLU A 512 -18.88 26.37 -13.36
CA GLU A 512 -19.87 27.31 -13.91
C GLU A 512 -19.89 27.25 -15.43
N ASP A 513 -18.73 27.11 -16.09
CA ASP A 513 -18.67 26.91 -17.54
C ASP A 513 -19.39 25.62 -17.94
N LEU A 514 -19.15 24.51 -17.23
CA LEU A 514 -19.90 23.25 -17.44
C LEU A 514 -21.42 23.41 -17.28
N ARG A 515 -21.84 24.24 -16.33
CA ARG A 515 -23.26 24.49 -16.06
C ARG A 515 -23.96 25.25 -17.21
N THR A 516 -23.19 26.05 -17.94
CA THR A 516 -23.72 26.94 -18.98
C THR A 516 -23.27 26.55 -20.40
N ALA A 517 -22.37 25.55 -20.53
CA ALA A 517 -21.81 25.10 -21.81
C ALA A 517 -22.87 24.52 -22.77
N GLU A 518 -22.63 24.64 -24.05
CA GLU A 518 -23.35 23.89 -25.05
C GLU A 518 -23.04 22.38 -24.93
N LYS A 519 -24.07 21.55 -24.88
CA LYS A 519 -23.92 20.10 -24.68
C LYS A 519 -23.09 19.43 -25.76
N SER A 520 -23.17 19.89 -26.99
CA SER A 520 -22.36 19.42 -28.12
C SER A 520 -20.86 19.62 -27.88
N VAL A 521 -20.44 20.74 -27.27
CA VAL A 521 -19.05 21.03 -26.91
C VAL A 521 -18.58 20.06 -25.82
N VAL A 522 -19.38 19.89 -24.76
CA VAL A 522 -19.05 18.96 -23.67
C VAL A 522 -18.97 17.51 -24.16
N LEU A 523 -19.94 17.11 -25.01
CA LEU A 523 -19.95 15.77 -25.62
C LEU A 523 -18.72 15.55 -26.53
N GLY A 524 -18.37 16.55 -27.33
CA GLY A 524 -17.17 16.51 -28.18
C GLY A 524 -15.90 16.39 -27.33
N ALA A 525 -15.75 17.21 -26.29
CA ALA A 525 -14.62 17.15 -25.35
C ALA A 525 -14.49 15.77 -24.68
N LEU A 526 -15.61 15.13 -24.34
CA LEU A 526 -15.66 13.81 -23.73
C LEU A 526 -15.70 12.66 -24.76
N ARG A 527 -15.28 12.93 -25.99
CA ARG A 527 -15.13 11.95 -27.08
C ARG A 527 -16.41 11.16 -27.39
N GLY A 528 -17.57 11.82 -27.39
CA GLY A 528 -18.85 11.22 -27.72
C GLY A 528 -19.45 10.30 -26.64
N ARG A 529 -18.95 10.31 -25.42
CA ARG A 529 -19.43 9.45 -24.33
C ARG A 529 -20.71 10.02 -23.69
N GLU A 530 -21.86 9.78 -24.33
CA GLU A 530 -23.16 10.36 -23.96
C GLU A 530 -23.52 10.20 -22.47
N ARG A 531 -23.50 8.96 -21.94
CA ARG A 531 -23.85 8.69 -20.53
C ARG A 531 -22.92 9.42 -19.53
N THR A 532 -21.63 9.48 -19.85
CA THR A 532 -20.65 10.19 -19.02
C THR A 532 -20.90 11.69 -19.07
N THR A 533 -21.20 12.23 -20.24
CA THR A 533 -21.51 13.65 -20.45
C THR A 533 -22.76 14.06 -19.69
N GLU A 534 -23.86 13.28 -19.80
CA GLU A 534 -25.07 13.54 -19.03
C GLU A 534 -24.84 13.54 -17.52
N THR A 535 -24.02 12.61 -17.04
CA THR A 535 -23.70 12.51 -15.61
C THR A 535 -22.88 13.71 -15.14
N ILE A 536 -21.87 14.13 -15.91
CA ILE A 536 -21.03 15.30 -15.60
C ILE A 536 -21.87 16.58 -15.65
N LEU A 537 -22.70 16.79 -16.67
CA LEU A 537 -23.59 17.94 -16.79
C LEU A 537 -24.57 18.00 -15.61
N ARG A 538 -25.13 16.86 -15.21
CA ARG A 538 -26.01 16.76 -14.04
C ARG A 538 -25.27 17.13 -12.75
N ASN A 539 -24.06 16.63 -12.56
CA ASN A 539 -23.24 16.91 -11.37
C ASN A 539 -22.77 18.37 -11.33
N ALA A 540 -22.57 19.00 -12.48
CA ALA A 540 -22.28 20.42 -12.58
C ALA A 540 -23.49 21.31 -12.29
N GLY A 541 -24.74 20.76 -12.38
CA GLY A 541 -25.97 21.51 -12.20
C GLY A 541 -26.48 22.16 -13.50
N HIS A 542 -26.15 21.56 -14.67
CA HIS A 542 -26.64 22.03 -15.96
C HIS A 542 -28.18 21.92 -16.03
N PRO A 543 -28.91 22.94 -16.52
CA PRO A 543 -30.39 22.97 -16.49
C PRO A 543 -31.03 21.89 -17.35
N ASN A 544 -30.36 21.40 -18.39
CA ASN A 544 -30.85 20.31 -19.25
C ASN A 544 -29.70 19.33 -19.55
N PRO A 545 -29.38 18.36 -18.67
CA PRO A 545 -28.23 17.48 -18.82
C PRO A 545 -28.40 16.33 -19.83
N SER A 546 -29.64 16.05 -20.32
CA SER A 546 -29.89 14.95 -21.26
C SER A 546 -29.38 15.25 -22.67
N ILE A 547 -28.77 14.25 -23.32
CA ILE A 547 -28.19 14.35 -24.67
C ILE A 547 -29.12 13.79 -25.76
N GLU A 548 -30.27 13.20 -25.40
CA GLU A 548 -31.21 12.63 -26.36
C GLU A 548 -31.60 13.66 -27.47
N GLY A 549 -31.16 13.41 -28.70
CA GLY A 549 -31.49 14.17 -29.88
C GLY A 549 -30.42 15.06 -30.51
N GLU A 550 -29.20 15.13 -29.93
CA GLU A 550 -28.08 15.85 -30.55
C GLU A 550 -27.14 14.86 -31.25
N GLY A 551 -27.42 14.55 -32.52
CA GLY A 551 -26.50 13.79 -33.35
C GLY A 551 -25.23 14.60 -33.65
N VAL A 552 -24.09 14.12 -33.16
CA VAL A 552 -22.78 14.64 -33.61
C VAL A 552 -22.49 14.05 -34.98
N GLU A 553 -22.45 14.88 -36.03
CA GLU A 553 -21.77 14.52 -37.26
C GLU A 553 -20.28 14.30 -36.89
N ALA A 554 -19.84 13.05 -36.91
CA ALA A 554 -18.44 12.73 -36.74
C ALA A 554 -17.65 13.32 -37.94
N ASP A 555 -16.87 14.34 -37.69
CA ASP A 555 -15.90 14.84 -38.66
C ASP A 555 -14.77 13.79 -38.81
N GLU A 556 -14.87 12.97 -39.86
CA GLU A 556 -13.88 11.94 -40.23
C GLU A 556 -12.54 12.53 -40.72
N SER A 557 -12.32 13.84 -40.64
CA SER A 557 -11.15 14.50 -41.25
C SER A 557 -9.90 14.57 -40.36
N ALA A 558 -9.90 14.04 -39.15
CA ALA A 558 -8.74 14.09 -38.24
C ALA A 558 -7.94 12.77 -38.11
N ALA A 559 -8.17 11.81 -39.01
CA ALA A 559 -7.31 10.62 -39.09
C ALA A 559 -6.18 10.86 -40.10
N VAL A 560 -5.22 11.72 -39.78
CA VAL A 560 -3.95 11.75 -40.52
C VAL A 560 -3.08 10.62 -39.96
N GLY A 561 -3.00 9.55 -40.76
CA GLY A 561 -2.15 8.41 -40.50
C GLY A 561 -0.68 8.80 -40.39
N VAL A 562 -0.06 8.39 -39.31
CA VAL A 562 1.38 8.19 -39.27
C VAL A 562 1.61 6.71 -39.56
N GLU A 563 1.98 6.41 -40.81
CA GLU A 563 2.52 5.10 -41.18
C GLU A 563 3.82 4.84 -40.42
N PRO A 564 4.02 3.65 -39.81
CA PRO A 564 5.32 3.30 -39.27
C PRO A 564 6.29 3.00 -40.42
N ASP A 565 7.37 3.75 -40.46
CA ASP A 565 8.50 3.55 -41.37
C ASP A 565 9.10 2.13 -41.15
N ARG A 566 8.92 1.26 -42.15
CA ARG A 566 9.59 -0.04 -42.22
C ARG A 566 10.99 0.17 -42.78
N GLY A 567 11.93 0.38 -41.88
CA GLY A 567 13.35 0.29 -42.18
C GLY A 567 13.81 -1.17 -42.21
N ASP A 568 14.00 -1.72 -43.41
CA ASP A 568 14.75 -2.95 -43.65
C ASP A 568 16.21 -2.78 -43.20
N GLY A 569 16.70 -3.69 -42.38
CA GLY A 569 18.10 -3.72 -41.97
C GLY A 569 18.47 -4.98 -41.21
N GLN A 570 18.63 -6.11 -41.92
CA GLN A 570 19.33 -7.31 -41.40
C GLN A 570 20.80 -7.00 -41.08
N ALA A 571 21.24 -7.45 -39.90
CA ALA A 571 22.54 -8.05 -39.56
C ALA A 571 22.48 -8.37 -38.06
N GLY A 572 22.64 -9.58 -37.53
CA GLY A 572 23.62 -10.60 -37.87
C GLY A 572 24.56 -10.78 -36.67
N LEU A 573 24.26 -11.79 -35.82
CA LEU A 573 25.18 -12.63 -35.01
C LEU A 573 26.31 -11.96 -34.19
N GLY A 574 26.32 -12.27 -32.89
CA GLY A 574 27.53 -12.78 -32.22
C GLY A 574 27.99 -11.97 -31.00
N ASP A 575 28.00 -12.69 -29.87
CA ASP A 575 28.94 -12.56 -28.75
C ASP A 575 28.94 -11.29 -27.86
N PHE A 576 28.32 -11.39 -26.68
CA PHE A 576 29.02 -11.53 -25.39
C PHE A 576 27.98 -11.65 -24.27
#